data_0fef26781bb5b13d0fc0d07f037729ba
#
_entry.id   0fef26781bb5b13d0fc0d07f037729ba
#
_cell.length_a   1.000
_cell.length_b   1.000
_cell.length_c   1.000
_cell.angle_alpha   90.00
_cell.angle_beta   90.00
_cell.angle_gamma   90.00
#
_symmetry.space_group_name_H-M   'P 1'
#
loop_
_entity.id
_entity.type
_entity.pdbx_description
1 polymer ?
#
loop_
_entity_poly.entity_id
_entity_poly.type
_entity_poly.pdbx_seq_one_letter_code
_entity_poly.pdbx_strand_id
1 'polypeptide(L)'
;MLAVAYWLHLKMLAASAFDGFFQVVWPLFFATSAFLLYRQSEDPKALVYAGLGSSVMGIWSVIATTASSLLQRERWTGTLELLVVAPTRFALVLVPITTAMATLGLYSLVATLVWGRLLFGITVPVEDPLLFVLSIVVSIFSIALIGFLLSVVVVRYRTAWALGNLLEYPGWLVCGFLVPLAFFPPWVTWIAYALPPTWGMQAIRAAAAGGSPWFDVLMCLGLGLVYGALGTVLSETVLRSARRNATLSLT
;
A
#
# COMPACT_ATOMS: atom_id res chain seq x y z
N MET A 1 -6.94 -20.48 9.46
CA MET A 1 -7.98 -19.45 9.32
C MET A 1 -7.46 -18.23 8.54
N LEU A 2 -6.41 -17.54 8.99
CA LEU A 2 -5.84 -16.36 8.30
C LEU A 2 -5.43 -16.62 6.85
N ALA A 3 -4.71 -17.72 6.58
CA ALA A 3 -4.29 -18.08 5.22
C ALA A 3 -5.48 -18.38 4.28
N VAL A 4 -6.54 -18.97 4.80
CA VAL A 4 -7.76 -19.26 4.01
C VAL A 4 -8.50 -17.96 3.69
N ALA A 5 -8.63 -17.06 4.66
CA ALA A 5 -9.22 -15.74 4.46
C ALA A 5 -8.41 -14.91 3.42
N TYR A 6 -7.09 -14.88 3.56
CA TYR A 6 -6.19 -14.24 2.59
C TYR A 6 -6.40 -14.80 1.17
N TRP A 7 -6.35 -16.13 1.01
CA TRP A 7 -6.48 -16.78 -0.28
C TRP A 7 -7.84 -16.56 -0.94
N LEU A 8 -8.91 -16.62 -0.14
CA LEU A 8 -10.27 -16.39 -0.62
C LEU A 8 -10.42 -14.96 -1.16
N HIS A 9 -9.97 -13.96 -0.38
CA HIS A 9 -10.04 -12.57 -0.80
C HIS A 9 -9.14 -12.28 -2.00
N LEU A 10 -7.96 -12.87 -2.07
CA LEU A 10 -7.09 -12.76 -3.24
C LEU A 10 -7.79 -13.27 -4.50
N LYS A 11 -8.47 -14.43 -4.42
CA LYS A 11 -9.26 -14.97 -5.54
C LYS A 11 -10.45 -14.07 -5.92
N MET A 12 -11.17 -13.56 -4.94
CA MET A 12 -12.33 -12.69 -5.18
C MET A 12 -11.91 -11.40 -5.88
N LEU A 13 -10.83 -10.78 -5.44
CA LEU A 13 -10.30 -9.55 -6.02
C LEU A 13 -9.70 -9.79 -7.41
N ALA A 14 -8.98 -10.90 -7.60
CA ALA A 14 -8.39 -11.26 -8.91
C ALA A 14 -9.46 -11.68 -9.94
N ALA A 15 -10.65 -12.09 -9.52
CA ALA A 15 -11.75 -12.47 -10.40
C ALA A 15 -12.45 -11.27 -11.05
N SER A 16 -12.30 -10.06 -10.50
CA SER A 16 -12.87 -8.84 -11.07
C SER A 16 -11.95 -8.31 -12.17
N ALA A 17 -12.25 -8.65 -13.42
CA ALA A 17 -11.47 -8.21 -14.59
C ALA A 17 -11.42 -6.67 -14.70
N PHE A 18 -12.49 -5.99 -14.32
CA PHE A 18 -12.58 -4.54 -14.35
C PHE A 18 -11.67 -3.88 -13.30
N ASP A 19 -11.72 -4.35 -12.05
CA ASP A 19 -10.84 -3.85 -10.99
C ASP A 19 -9.38 -4.16 -11.31
N GLY A 20 -9.09 -5.36 -11.83
CA GLY A 20 -7.74 -5.74 -12.25
C GLY A 20 -7.20 -4.87 -13.39
N PHE A 21 -8.03 -4.51 -14.36
CA PHE A 21 -7.66 -3.62 -15.46
C PHE A 21 -7.24 -2.24 -14.95
N PHE A 22 -8.05 -1.62 -14.10
CA PHE A 22 -7.72 -0.30 -13.53
C PHE A 22 -6.51 -0.33 -12.62
N GLN A 23 -6.31 -1.41 -11.87
CA GLN A 23 -5.13 -1.57 -11.01
C GLN A 23 -3.82 -1.65 -11.80
N VAL A 24 -3.85 -2.02 -13.08
CA VAL A 24 -2.67 -2.06 -13.96
C VAL A 24 -2.57 -0.78 -14.78
N VAL A 25 -3.64 -0.34 -15.42
CA VAL A 25 -3.62 0.79 -16.35
C VAL A 25 -3.29 2.11 -15.65
N TRP A 26 -3.89 2.33 -14.48
CA TRP A 26 -3.69 3.57 -13.74
C TRP A 26 -2.23 3.80 -13.31
N PRO A 27 -1.55 2.83 -12.66
CA PRO A 27 -0.12 2.94 -12.37
C PRO A 27 0.76 3.09 -13.62
N LEU A 28 0.41 2.41 -14.73
CA LEU A 28 1.16 2.54 -15.99
C LEU A 28 1.07 3.95 -16.58
N PHE A 29 -0.08 4.60 -16.45
CA PHE A 29 -0.24 5.99 -16.89
C PHE A 29 0.70 6.93 -16.11
N PHE A 30 0.73 6.81 -14.77
CA PHE A 30 1.63 7.62 -13.95
C PHE A 30 3.10 7.23 -14.14
N ALA A 31 3.40 5.95 -14.30
CA ALA A 31 4.74 5.49 -14.61
C ALA A 31 5.25 6.07 -15.93
N THR A 32 4.40 6.07 -16.97
CA THR A 32 4.73 6.66 -18.27
C THR A 32 5.03 8.15 -18.14
N SER A 33 4.19 8.87 -17.37
CA SER A 33 4.42 10.30 -17.11
C SER A 33 5.74 10.55 -16.40
N ALA A 34 6.06 9.72 -15.38
CA ALA A 34 7.33 9.80 -14.68
C ALA A 34 8.51 9.48 -15.61
N PHE A 35 8.42 8.42 -16.43
CA PHE A 35 9.48 8.06 -17.37
C PHE A 35 9.73 9.15 -18.41
N LEU A 36 8.69 9.77 -18.96
CA LEU A 36 8.84 10.88 -19.91
C LEU A 36 9.51 12.09 -19.26
N LEU A 37 9.16 12.39 -18.00
CA LEU A 37 9.79 13.48 -17.26
C LEU A 37 11.28 13.20 -17.00
N TYR A 38 11.60 12.01 -16.52
CA TYR A 38 12.99 11.63 -16.19
C TYR A 38 13.82 11.27 -17.42
N ARG A 39 13.22 11.01 -18.58
CA ARG A 39 13.93 10.75 -19.84
C ARG A 39 14.77 11.97 -20.30
N GLN A 40 14.39 13.17 -19.87
CA GLN A 40 15.12 14.39 -20.17
C GLN A 40 16.38 14.56 -19.29
N SER A 41 16.50 13.75 -18.24
CA SER A 41 17.69 13.74 -17.39
C SER A 41 18.83 13.01 -18.10
N GLU A 42 20.04 13.58 -18.04
CA GLU A 42 21.25 12.92 -18.55
C GLU A 42 21.75 11.79 -17.66
N ASP A 43 21.19 11.65 -16.44
CA ASP A 43 21.56 10.60 -15.47
C ASP A 43 20.72 9.33 -15.69
N PRO A 44 21.33 8.21 -16.13
CA PRO A 44 20.64 6.94 -16.26
C PRO A 44 20.03 6.43 -14.96
N LYS A 45 20.59 6.80 -13.80
CA LYS A 45 20.05 6.45 -12.48
C LYS A 45 18.70 7.08 -12.20
N ALA A 46 18.40 8.22 -12.81
CA ALA A 46 17.12 8.90 -12.66
C ALA A 46 15.96 8.07 -13.22
N LEU A 47 16.14 7.39 -14.34
CA LEU A 47 15.13 6.48 -14.92
C LEU A 47 14.92 5.23 -14.05
N VAL A 48 15.99 4.66 -13.51
CA VAL A 48 15.89 3.53 -12.58
C VAL A 48 15.15 3.96 -11.31
N TYR A 49 15.47 5.15 -10.79
CA TYR A 49 14.79 5.74 -9.64
C TYR A 49 13.28 5.89 -9.87
N ALA A 50 12.90 6.45 -11.01
CA ALA A 50 11.50 6.59 -11.42
C ALA A 50 10.82 5.23 -11.62
N GLY A 51 11.50 4.26 -12.21
CA GLY A 51 10.99 2.92 -12.45
C GLY A 51 10.64 2.18 -11.17
N LEU A 52 11.56 2.14 -10.22
CA LEU A 52 11.33 1.53 -8.92
C LEU A 52 10.26 2.29 -8.12
N GLY A 53 10.31 3.62 -8.14
CA GLY A 53 9.33 4.44 -7.44
C GLY A 53 7.91 4.25 -7.97
N SER A 54 7.72 4.28 -9.29
CA SER A 54 6.42 4.07 -9.93
C SER A 54 5.86 2.68 -9.66
N SER A 55 6.71 1.66 -9.56
CA SER A 55 6.28 0.30 -9.28
C SER A 55 5.72 0.13 -7.86
N VAL A 56 6.34 0.76 -6.87
CA VAL A 56 5.85 0.75 -5.47
C VAL A 56 4.64 1.68 -5.29
N MET A 57 4.58 2.76 -6.05
CA MET A 57 3.44 3.69 -6.07
C MET A 57 2.11 2.96 -6.33
N GLY A 58 2.11 1.98 -7.25
CA GLY A 58 0.93 1.17 -7.52
C GLY A 58 0.47 0.34 -6.31
N ILE A 59 1.39 -0.20 -5.51
CA ILE A 59 1.05 -0.93 -4.28
C ILE A 59 0.37 0.01 -3.28
N TRP A 60 0.93 1.20 -3.11
CA TRP A 60 0.34 2.23 -2.24
C TRP A 60 -1.05 2.65 -2.71
N SER A 61 -1.24 2.92 -4.01
CA SER A 61 -2.53 3.33 -4.59
C SER A 61 -3.62 2.30 -4.35
N VAL A 62 -3.33 1.01 -4.57
CA VAL A 62 -4.29 -0.07 -4.28
C VAL A 62 -4.71 -0.03 -2.82
N ILE A 63 -3.78 0.14 -1.89
CA ILE A 63 -4.11 0.18 -0.46
C ILE A 63 -4.86 1.46 -0.09
N ALA A 64 -4.41 2.63 -0.53
CA ALA A 64 -5.05 3.89 -0.17
C ALA A 64 -6.52 3.95 -0.63
N THR A 65 -6.81 3.47 -1.84
CA THR A 65 -8.15 3.51 -2.42
C THR A 65 -9.04 2.36 -1.96
N THR A 66 -8.53 1.12 -1.96
CA THR A 66 -9.35 -0.06 -1.66
C THR A 66 -9.53 -0.31 -0.16
N ALA A 67 -8.50 -0.05 0.66
CA ALA A 67 -8.63 -0.23 2.10
C ALA A 67 -9.63 0.77 2.72
N SER A 68 -9.67 2.00 2.20
CA SER A 68 -10.64 3.00 2.64
C SER A 68 -12.09 2.66 2.23
N SER A 69 -12.29 1.97 1.11
CA SER A 69 -13.60 1.58 0.61
C SER A 69 -14.07 0.19 1.08
N LEU A 70 -13.17 -0.62 1.65
CA LEU A 70 -13.45 -2.00 2.05
C LEU A 70 -14.67 -2.12 2.96
N LEU A 71 -14.64 -1.43 4.08
CA LEU A 71 -15.72 -1.51 5.06
C LEU A 71 -16.99 -0.77 4.62
N GLN A 72 -16.86 0.18 3.71
CA GLN A 72 -17.99 0.82 3.07
C GLN A 72 -18.71 -0.15 2.10
N ARG A 73 -17.95 -0.98 1.38
CA ARG A 73 -18.50 -2.04 0.54
C ARG A 73 -19.27 -3.07 1.37
N GLU A 74 -18.71 -3.52 2.51
CA GLU A 74 -19.38 -4.41 3.45
C GLU A 74 -20.67 -3.78 4.03
N ARG A 75 -20.66 -2.47 4.25
CA ARG A 75 -21.87 -1.74 4.68
C ARG A 75 -22.94 -1.73 3.61
N TRP A 76 -22.60 -1.49 2.34
CA TRP A 76 -23.56 -1.50 1.23
C TRP A 76 -24.15 -2.86 0.94
N THR A 77 -23.39 -3.93 1.17
CA THR A 77 -23.85 -5.32 1.02
C THR A 77 -24.60 -5.82 2.25
N GLY A 78 -24.67 -5.04 3.35
CA GLY A 78 -25.31 -5.46 4.61
C GLY A 78 -24.54 -6.51 5.40
N THR A 79 -23.29 -6.81 5.00
CA THR A 79 -22.45 -7.83 5.65
C THR A 79 -21.63 -7.28 6.81
N LEU A 80 -21.53 -5.96 6.95
CA LEU A 80 -20.78 -5.32 8.04
C LEU A 80 -21.31 -5.73 9.41
N GLU A 81 -22.62 -5.84 9.57
CA GLU A 81 -23.25 -6.26 10.84
C GLU A 81 -22.86 -7.68 11.21
N LEU A 82 -22.79 -8.58 10.24
CA LEU A 82 -22.35 -9.96 10.45
C LEU A 82 -20.88 -10.02 10.90
N LEU A 83 -20.03 -9.15 10.33
CA LEU A 83 -18.62 -9.03 10.73
C LEU A 83 -18.47 -8.52 12.17
N VAL A 84 -19.34 -7.61 12.59
CA VAL A 84 -19.30 -7.01 13.94
C VAL A 84 -19.83 -7.98 15.00
N VAL A 85 -20.83 -8.79 14.68
CA VAL A 85 -21.42 -9.80 15.59
C VAL A 85 -20.55 -11.06 15.67
N ALA A 86 -19.72 -11.31 14.68
CA ALA A 86 -18.86 -12.51 14.65
C ALA A 86 -18.01 -12.62 15.93
N PRO A 87 -17.86 -13.81 16.51
CA PRO A 87 -17.11 -14.02 17.77
C PRO A 87 -15.59 -13.97 17.57
N THR A 88 -15.13 -13.40 16.47
CA THR A 88 -13.71 -13.26 16.12
C THR A 88 -13.22 -11.83 16.34
N ARG A 89 -11.92 -11.68 16.59
CA ARG A 89 -11.30 -10.34 16.64
C ARG A 89 -11.34 -9.73 15.25
N PHE A 90 -11.83 -8.52 15.13
CA PHE A 90 -11.98 -7.81 13.86
C PHE A 90 -10.66 -7.68 13.07
N ALA A 91 -9.55 -7.49 13.79
CA ALA A 91 -8.22 -7.48 13.19
C ALA A 91 -7.87 -8.78 12.45
N LEU A 92 -8.30 -9.95 12.97
CA LEU A 92 -8.05 -11.25 12.32
C LEU A 92 -8.82 -11.44 11.00
N VAL A 93 -9.84 -10.62 10.77
CA VAL A 93 -10.58 -10.58 9.52
C VAL A 93 -9.97 -9.56 8.56
N LEU A 94 -9.69 -8.34 9.03
CA LEU A 94 -9.24 -7.25 8.17
C LEU A 94 -7.78 -7.39 7.72
N VAL A 95 -6.87 -7.83 8.58
CA VAL A 95 -5.44 -7.96 8.22
C VAL A 95 -5.22 -8.88 7.02
N PRO A 96 -5.81 -10.09 6.94
CA PRO A 96 -5.69 -10.92 5.74
C PRO A 96 -6.24 -10.25 4.48
N ILE A 97 -7.34 -9.51 4.60
CA ILE A 97 -7.97 -8.83 3.47
C ILE A 97 -7.05 -7.70 2.96
N THR A 98 -6.56 -6.83 3.85
CA THR A 98 -5.65 -5.74 3.45
C THR A 98 -4.32 -6.28 2.93
N THR A 99 -3.84 -7.41 3.46
CA THR A 99 -2.65 -8.09 2.94
C THR A 99 -2.90 -8.65 1.53
N ALA A 100 -4.07 -9.25 1.29
CA ALA A 100 -4.45 -9.73 -0.05
C ALA A 100 -4.51 -8.56 -1.05
N MET A 101 -5.09 -7.43 -0.67
CA MET A 101 -5.14 -6.22 -1.48
C MET A 101 -3.73 -5.70 -1.80
N ALA A 102 -2.85 -5.60 -0.80
CA ALA A 102 -1.48 -5.16 -1.00
C ALA A 102 -0.68 -6.11 -1.92
N THR A 103 -0.95 -7.42 -1.83
CA THR A 103 -0.33 -8.42 -2.71
C THR A 103 -0.77 -8.24 -4.17
N LEU A 104 -2.00 -7.83 -4.42
CA LEU A 104 -2.43 -7.47 -5.77
C LEU A 104 -1.65 -6.30 -6.36
N GLY A 105 -1.13 -5.41 -5.53
CA GLY A 105 -0.21 -4.36 -5.95
C GLY A 105 1.06 -4.90 -6.63
N LEU A 106 1.42 -6.18 -6.45
CA LEU A 106 2.51 -6.82 -7.21
C LEU A 106 2.25 -6.84 -8.73
N TYR A 107 0.99 -6.94 -9.15
CA TYR A 107 0.67 -6.82 -10.58
C TYR A 107 1.09 -5.47 -11.14
N SER A 108 0.81 -4.40 -10.39
CA SER A 108 1.24 -3.05 -10.74
C SER A 108 2.76 -2.93 -10.76
N LEU A 109 3.45 -3.50 -9.77
CA LEU A 109 4.91 -3.51 -9.71
C LEU A 109 5.51 -4.20 -10.94
N VAL A 110 5.09 -5.43 -11.22
CA VAL A 110 5.59 -6.21 -12.36
C VAL A 110 5.24 -5.52 -13.67
N ALA A 111 3.99 -5.09 -13.84
CA ALA A 111 3.53 -4.40 -15.05
C ALA A 111 4.35 -3.12 -15.31
N THR A 112 4.62 -2.32 -14.28
CA THR A 112 5.41 -1.09 -14.40
C THR A 112 6.86 -1.36 -14.80
N LEU A 113 7.49 -2.38 -14.20
CA LEU A 113 8.87 -2.76 -14.55
C LEU A 113 8.97 -3.30 -15.98
N VAL A 114 8.01 -4.16 -16.39
CA VAL A 114 7.94 -4.69 -17.76
C VAL A 114 7.69 -3.56 -18.76
N TRP A 115 6.76 -2.65 -18.47
CA TRP A 115 6.44 -1.49 -19.29
C TRP A 115 7.64 -0.56 -19.46
N GLY A 116 8.34 -0.24 -18.36
CA GLY A 116 9.55 0.56 -18.37
C GLY A 116 10.66 -0.08 -19.23
N ARG A 117 10.81 -1.40 -19.16
CA ARG A 117 11.77 -2.13 -19.99
C ARG A 117 11.41 -2.12 -21.47
N LEU A 118 10.15 -2.38 -21.82
CA LEU A 118 9.71 -2.51 -23.21
C LEU A 118 9.69 -1.18 -23.96
N LEU A 119 9.19 -0.10 -23.33
CA LEU A 119 9.01 1.18 -24.02
C LEU A 119 10.15 2.18 -23.79
N PHE A 120 10.83 2.10 -22.66
CA PHE A 120 11.86 3.07 -22.28
C PHE A 120 13.25 2.46 -22.17
N GLY A 121 13.38 1.13 -22.38
CA GLY A 121 14.66 0.43 -22.27
C GLY A 121 15.26 0.43 -20.87
N ILE A 122 14.43 0.67 -19.83
CA ILE A 122 14.89 0.75 -18.44
C ILE A 122 15.23 -0.66 -17.96
N THR A 123 16.50 -0.87 -17.65
CA THR A 123 16.97 -2.07 -16.97
C THR A 123 17.25 -1.74 -15.53
N VAL A 124 16.47 -2.32 -14.62
CA VAL A 124 16.75 -2.19 -13.17
C VAL A 124 17.84 -3.21 -12.84
N PRO A 125 19.04 -2.78 -12.46
CA PRO A 125 20.04 -3.69 -11.95
C PRO A 125 19.53 -4.24 -10.64
N VAL A 126 19.47 -5.57 -10.49
CA VAL A 126 19.15 -6.23 -9.23
C VAL A 126 20.38 -7.04 -8.85
N GLU A 127 21.27 -6.45 -8.04
CA GLU A 127 22.51 -7.09 -7.65
C GLU A 127 22.27 -8.23 -6.64
N ASP A 128 21.33 -8.04 -5.72
CA ASP A 128 20.91 -9.09 -4.78
C ASP A 128 19.40 -9.36 -4.91
N PRO A 129 19.01 -10.37 -5.72
CA PRO A 129 17.60 -10.71 -5.94
C PRO A 129 16.87 -11.16 -4.66
N LEU A 130 17.57 -11.80 -3.72
CA LEU A 130 16.96 -12.28 -2.49
C LEU A 130 16.58 -11.12 -1.58
N LEU A 131 17.51 -10.19 -1.35
CA LEU A 131 17.25 -9.00 -0.55
C LEU A 131 16.23 -8.08 -1.22
N PHE A 132 16.22 -8.01 -2.54
CA PHE A 132 15.23 -7.27 -3.31
C PHE A 132 13.81 -7.82 -3.08
N VAL A 133 13.62 -9.14 -3.23
CA VAL A 133 12.33 -9.79 -2.98
C VAL A 133 11.91 -9.65 -1.52
N LEU A 134 12.83 -9.83 -0.56
CA LEU A 134 12.56 -9.64 0.85
C LEU A 134 12.07 -8.21 1.15
N SER A 135 12.73 -7.21 0.59
CA SER A 135 12.36 -5.79 0.75
C SER A 135 10.95 -5.51 0.19
N ILE A 136 10.60 -6.09 -0.94
CA ILE A 136 9.25 -5.99 -1.51
C ILE A 136 8.21 -6.65 -0.59
N VAL A 137 8.47 -7.87 -0.12
CA VAL A 137 7.53 -8.60 0.76
C VAL A 137 7.29 -7.85 2.06
N VAL A 138 8.35 -7.35 2.70
CA VAL A 138 8.24 -6.56 3.93
C VAL A 138 7.49 -5.24 3.67
N SER A 139 7.76 -4.58 2.55
CA SER A 139 7.05 -3.35 2.16
C SER A 139 5.56 -3.59 1.97
N ILE A 140 5.18 -4.64 1.24
CA ILE A 140 3.78 -5.02 1.03
C ILE A 140 3.08 -5.27 2.36
N PHE A 141 3.70 -6.07 3.23
CA PHE A 141 3.14 -6.37 4.55
C PHE A 141 2.96 -5.11 5.40
N SER A 142 3.96 -4.24 5.45
CA SER A 142 3.90 -3.00 6.22
C SER A 142 2.87 -2.01 5.67
N ILE A 143 2.75 -1.90 4.34
CA ILE A 143 1.71 -1.09 3.67
C ILE A 143 0.32 -1.68 3.97
N ALA A 144 0.16 -3.01 3.98
CA ALA A 144 -1.09 -3.65 4.35
C ALA A 144 -1.53 -3.33 5.79
N LEU A 145 -0.59 -3.23 6.73
CA LEU A 145 -0.88 -2.84 8.12
C LEU A 145 -1.32 -1.38 8.25
N ILE A 146 -0.77 -0.46 7.44
CA ILE A 146 -1.31 0.91 7.32
C ILE A 146 -2.73 0.85 6.74
N GLY A 147 -2.94 0.09 5.68
CA GLY A 147 -4.26 -0.10 5.07
C GLY A 147 -5.28 -0.63 6.07
N PHE A 148 -4.89 -1.56 6.94
CA PHE A 148 -5.70 -2.02 8.04
C PHE A 148 -6.09 -0.88 9.00
N LEU A 149 -5.12 -0.07 9.44
CA LEU A 149 -5.41 1.09 10.29
C LEU A 149 -6.35 2.08 9.60
N LEU A 150 -6.09 2.41 8.33
CA LEU A 150 -6.94 3.29 7.53
C LEU A 150 -8.37 2.77 7.44
N SER A 151 -8.56 1.47 7.18
CA SER A 151 -9.87 0.83 7.12
C SER A 151 -10.65 1.03 8.41
N VAL A 152 -9.97 0.89 9.56
CA VAL A 152 -10.60 1.06 10.89
C VAL A 152 -10.96 2.52 11.17
N VAL A 153 -10.07 3.46 10.85
CA VAL A 153 -10.32 4.91 11.05
C VAL A 153 -11.55 5.35 10.24
N VAL A 154 -11.64 4.84 9.05
CA VAL A 154 -12.60 5.26 8.04
C VAL A 154 -14.00 4.63 8.23
N VAL A 155 -14.12 3.52 8.98
CA VAL A 155 -15.42 2.87 9.29
C VAL A 155 -16.48 3.85 9.75
N ARG A 156 -16.09 4.85 10.52
CA ARG A 156 -17.01 5.82 11.11
C ARG A 156 -17.56 6.86 10.13
N TYR A 157 -16.91 7.05 8.98
CA TYR A 157 -17.24 8.14 8.03
C TYR A 157 -17.85 7.62 6.74
N ARG A 158 -18.97 8.19 6.29
CA ARG A 158 -19.63 7.83 5.01
C ARG A 158 -18.80 8.22 3.79
N THR A 159 -17.96 9.24 3.92
CA THR A 159 -17.10 9.78 2.85
C THR A 159 -15.68 9.18 2.88
N ALA A 160 -15.57 8.01 3.43
CA ALA A 160 -14.34 7.29 3.68
C ALA A 160 -13.42 7.14 2.46
N TRP A 161 -13.98 6.85 1.30
CA TRP A 161 -13.24 6.72 0.05
C TRP A 161 -12.53 8.03 -0.36
N ALA A 162 -13.11 9.18 -0.02
CA ALA A 162 -12.50 10.48 -0.30
C ALA A 162 -11.20 10.69 0.49
N LEU A 163 -11.11 10.16 1.72
CA LEU A 163 -9.87 10.18 2.50
C LEU A 163 -8.78 9.30 1.89
N GLY A 164 -9.15 8.13 1.35
CA GLY A 164 -8.23 7.27 0.62
C GLY A 164 -7.60 7.98 -0.58
N ASN A 165 -8.44 8.59 -1.43
CA ASN A 165 -7.97 9.37 -2.57
C ASN A 165 -7.15 10.60 -2.15
N LEU A 166 -7.53 11.25 -1.04
CA LEU A 166 -6.77 12.38 -0.50
C LEU A 166 -5.37 11.97 -0.04
N LEU A 167 -5.22 10.76 0.51
CA LEU A 167 -3.92 10.25 0.99
C LEU A 167 -3.08 9.63 -0.13
N GLU A 168 -3.68 9.25 -1.24
CA GLU A 168 -3.00 8.59 -2.35
C GLU A 168 -1.90 9.48 -2.94
N TYR A 169 -2.25 10.65 -3.44
CA TYR A 169 -1.32 11.55 -4.12
C TYR A 169 -0.25 12.16 -3.20
N PRO A 170 -0.60 12.72 -2.02
CA PRO A 170 0.43 13.17 -1.08
C PRO A 170 1.36 12.04 -0.65
N GLY A 171 0.85 10.81 -0.50
CA GLY A 171 1.66 9.65 -0.15
C GLY A 171 2.76 9.37 -1.18
N TRP A 172 2.47 9.51 -2.48
CA TRP A 172 3.49 9.31 -3.52
C TRP A 172 4.66 10.28 -3.40
N LEU A 173 4.36 11.53 -3.08
CA LEU A 173 5.38 12.58 -2.94
C LEU A 173 6.11 12.45 -1.60
N VAL A 174 5.37 12.37 -0.50
CA VAL A 174 5.92 12.35 0.85
C VAL A 174 6.75 11.10 1.11
N CYS A 175 6.33 9.93 0.60
CA CYS A 175 7.12 8.70 0.76
C CYS A 175 8.34 8.61 -0.16
N GLY A 176 8.60 9.63 -0.99
CA GLY A 176 9.79 9.68 -1.84
C GLY A 176 9.77 8.68 -2.99
N PHE A 177 8.57 8.29 -3.49
CA PHE A 177 8.48 7.34 -4.60
C PHE A 177 8.98 7.95 -5.91
N LEU A 178 8.52 9.14 -6.25
CA LEU A 178 8.87 9.81 -7.49
C LEU A 178 9.97 10.87 -7.30
N VAL A 179 9.92 11.60 -6.20
CA VAL A 179 10.83 12.70 -5.92
C VAL A 179 11.71 12.37 -4.73
N PRO A 180 13.03 12.50 -4.83
CA PRO A 180 13.93 12.29 -3.69
C PRO A 180 13.58 13.19 -2.51
N LEU A 181 13.59 12.64 -1.30
CA LEU A 181 13.25 13.37 -0.08
C LEU A 181 14.15 14.58 0.18
N ALA A 182 15.36 14.59 -0.38
CA ALA A 182 16.30 15.70 -0.26
C ALA A 182 15.80 17.01 -0.86
N PHE A 183 14.80 16.98 -1.76
CA PHE A 183 14.21 18.18 -2.36
C PHE A 183 13.09 18.80 -1.51
N PHE A 184 12.67 18.11 -0.45
CA PHE A 184 11.58 18.59 0.41
C PHE A 184 12.11 19.33 1.64
N PRO A 185 11.29 20.25 2.19
CA PRO A 185 11.59 20.90 3.48
C PRO A 185 11.72 19.87 4.62
N PRO A 186 12.50 20.15 5.67
CA PRO A 186 12.74 19.20 6.78
C PRO A 186 11.48 18.67 7.44
N TRP A 187 10.41 19.46 7.55
CA TRP A 187 9.17 19.02 8.16
C TRP A 187 8.45 17.92 7.35
N VAL A 188 8.59 17.92 6.00
CA VAL A 188 8.05 16.86 5.14
C VAL A 188 8.84 15.57 5.34
N THR A 189 10.17 15.68 5.45
CA THR A 189 11.02 14.49 5.65
C THR A 189 10.74 13.81 6.99
N TRP A 190 10.38 14.55 8.02
CA TRP A 190 9.97 13.95 9.30
C TRP A 190 8.68 13.14 9.16
N ILE A 191 7.69 13.67 8.44
CA ILE A 191 6.46 12.94 8.14
C ILE A 191 6.77 11.69 7.30
N ALA A 192 7.62 11.83 6.29
CA ALA A 192 8.05 10.72 5.44
C ALA A 192 8.65 9.59 6.26
N TYR A 193 9.59 9.87 7.15
CA TYR A 193 10.24 8.86 7.97
C TYR A 193 9.34 8.24 9.06
N ALA A 194 8.22 8.86 9.37
CA ALA A 194 7.19 8.22 10.20
C ALA A 194 6.38 7.17 9.44
N LEU A 195 6.44 7.15 8.10
CA LEU A 195 5.66 6.27 7.25
C LEU A 195 6.46 5.03 6.81
N PRO A 196 6.01 3.80 7.07
CA PRO A 196 6.66 2.56 6.62
C PRO A 196 6.97 2.50 5.11
N PRO A 197 6.10 2.99 4.18
CA PRO A 197 6.40 2.94 2.75
C PRO A 197 7.69 3.66 2.35
N THR A 198 8.07 4.71 3.08
CA THR A 198 9.33 5.43 2.85
C THR A 198 10.53 4.52 3.03
N TRP A 199 10.57 3.80 4.13
CA TRP A 199 11.63 2.84 4.45
C TRP A 199 11.60 1.64 3.51
N GLY A 200 10.39 1.16 3.16
CA GLY A 200 10.22 0.10 2.18
C GLY A 200 10.80 0.48 0.82
N MET A 201 10.57 1.72 0.37
CA MET A 201 11.14 2.21 -0.88
C MET A 201 12.66 2.34 -0.83
N GLN A 202 13.21 2.81 0.29
CA GLN A 202 14.67 2.89 0.49
C GLN A 202 15.29 1.49 0.50
N ALA A 203 14.67 0.53 1.19
CA ALA A 203 15.12 -0.87 1.21
C ALA A 203 15.16 -1.49 -0.19
N ILE A 204 14.10 -1.30 -0.99
CA ILE A 204 14.02 -1.80 -2.36
C ILE A 204 15.13 -1.19 -3.23
N ARG A 205 15.37 0.12 -3.13
CA ARG A 205 16.42 0.81 -3.86
C ARG A 205 17.82 0.36 -3.43
N ALA A 206 18.05 0.22 -2.12
CA ALA A 206 19.32 -0.26 -1.59
C ALA A 206 19.62 -1.68 -2.08
N ALA A 207 18.65 -2.58 -2.02
CA ALA A 207 18.80 -3.95 -2.52
C ALA A 207 19.03 -4.03 -4.02
N ALA A 208 18.37 -3.17 -4.80
CA ALA A 208 18.59 -3.10 -6.25
C ALA A 208 20.00 -2.61 -6.60
N ALA A 209 20.56 -1.69 -5.81
CA ALA A 209 21.90 -1.11 -6.03
C ALA A 209 23.04 -1.88 -5.34
N GLY A 210 22.80 -3.07 -4.79
CA GLY A 210 23.81 -3.89 -4.09
C GLY A 210 24.21 -3.33 -2.72
N GLY A 211 23.43 -2.41 -2.16
CA GLY A 211 23.63 -1.89 -0.81
C GLY A 211 23.03 -2.79 0.27
N SER A 212 23.24 -2.43 1.54
CA SER A 212 22.66 -3.13 2.68
C SER A 212 21.27 -2.58 3.03
N PRO A 213 20.17 -3.28 2.74
CA PRO A 213 18.82 -2.80 3.02
C PRO A 213 18.33 -3.09 4.45
N TRP A 214 19.14 -3.74 5.29
CA TRP A 214 18.69 -4.29 6.56
C TRP A 214 18.10 -3.27 7.52
N PHE A 215 18.72 -2.10 7.62
CA PHE A 215 18.22 -1.04 8.49
C PHE A 215 16.85 -0.54 8.00
N ASP A 216 16.71 -0.32 6.72
CA ASP A 216 15.45 0.15 6.11
C ASP A 216 14.35 -0.91 6.20
N VAL A 217 14.69 -2.19 6.01
CA VAL A 217 13.78 -3.34 6.19
C VAL A 217 13.27 -3.41 7.63
N LEU A 218 14.17 -3.29 8.62
CA LEU A 218 13.80 -3.31 10.03
C LEU A 218 12.92 -2.13 10.42
N MET A 219 13.25 -0.92 9.95
CA MET A 219 12.43 0.28 10.20
C MET A 219 11.07 0.17 9.54
N CYS A 220 11.01 -0.32 8.30
CA CYS A 220 9.76 -0.57 7.59
C CYS A 220 8.86 -1.55 8.36
N LEU A 221 9.41 -2.69 8.76
CA LEU A 221 8.68 -3.72 9.50
C LEU A 221 8.27 -3.22 10.89
N GLY A 222 9.17 -2.59 11.63
CA GLY A 222 8.93 -2.07 12.97
C GLY A 222 7.80 -1.05 12.98
N LEU A 223 7.85 -0.05 12.10
CA LEU A 223 6.79 0.93 11.95
C LEU A 223 5.48 0.27 11.48
N GLY A 224 5.54 -0.65 10.51
CA GLY A 224 4.36 -1.41 10.07
C GLY A 224 3.67 -2.11 11.24
N LEU A 225 4.43 -2.79 12.10
CA LEU A 225 3.89 -3.46 13.29
C LEU A 225 3.29 -2.46 14.30
N VAL A 226 3.88 -1.28 14.47
CA VAL A 226 3.31 -0.21 15.30
C VAL A 226 1.95 0.23 14.74
N TYR A 227 1.85 0.48 13.43
CA TYR A 227 0.58 0.82 12.79
C TYR A 227 -0.44 -0.32 12.88
N GLY A 228 -0.01 -1.57 12.75
CA GLY A 228 -0.86 -2.74 12.96
C GLY A 228 -1.38 -2.85 14.40
N ALA A 229 -0.53 -2.60 15.39
CA ALA A 229 -0.92 -2.57 16.81
C ALA A 229 -1.94 -1.44 17.09
N LEU A 230 -1.68 -0.23 16.59
CA LEU A 230 -2.63 0.88 16.68
C LEU A 230 -3.97 0.54 16.03
N GLY A 231 -3.95 -0.10 14.86
CA GLY A 231 -5.16 -0.57 14.18
C GLY A 231 -5.94 -1.59 15.00
N THR A 232 -5.26 -2.53 15.68
CA THR A 232 -5.92 -3.52 16.54
C THR A 232 -6.58 -2.87 17.75
N VAL A 233 -5.88 -1.97 18.45
CA VAL A 233 -6.42 -1.25 19.60
C VAL A 233 -7.63 -0.38 19.20
N LEU A 234 -7.50 0.34 18.08
CA LEU A 234 -8.57 1.18 17.57
C LEU A 234 -9.79 0.36 17.13
N SER A 235 -9.57 -0.78 16.46
CA SER A 235 -10.65 -1.66 16.03
C SER A 235 -11.47 -2.20 17.20
N GLU A 236 -10.81 -2.58 18.30
CA GLU A 236 -11.51 -3.03 19.51
C GLU A 236 -12.33 -1.89 20.16
N THR A 237 -11.81 -0.68 20.19
CA THR A 237 -12.53 0.47 20.76
C THR A 237 -13.74 0.86 19.92
N VAL A 238 -13.61 0.87 18.59
CA VAL A 238 -14.72 1.12 17.66
C VAL A 238 -15.80 0.05 17.78
N LEU A 239 -15.43 -1.24 17.84
CA LEU A 239 -16.37 -2.33 18.00
C LEU A 239 -17.11 -2.28 19.35
N ARG A 240 -16.40 -2.00 20.45
CA ARG A 240 -17.04 -1.87 21.76
C ARG A 240 -18.05 -0.71 21.78
N SER A 241 -17.69 0.42 21.17
CA SER A 241 -18.60 1.57 21.04
C SER A 241 -19.82 1.22 20.17
N ALA A 242 -19.62 0.56 19.05
CA ALA A 242 -20.69 0.15 18.15
C ALA A 242 -21.68 -0.85 18.79
N ARG A 243 -21.15 -1.83 19.53
CA ARG A 243 -21.99 -2.81 20.26
C ARG A 243 -22.78 -2.17 21.42
N ARG A 244 -22.23 -1.13 22.06
CA ARG A 244 -22.94 -0.44 23.17
C ARG A 244 -24.03 0.51 22.69
N ASN A 245 -23.82 1.17 21.57
CA ASN A 245 -24.69 2.27 21.14
C ASN A 245 -25.67 1.88 20.04
N ALA A 246 -25.62 0.63 19.51
CA ALA A 246 -26.41 0.13 18.38
C ALA A 246 -26.40 1.08 17.15
N THR A 247 -25.33 1.87 16.96
CA THR A 247 -25.28 3.01 16.02
C THR A 247 -24.76 2.65 14.64
N LEU A 248 -24.45 1.39 14.35
CA LEU A 248 -23.91 0.98 13.03
C LEU A 248 -24.93 1.05 11.90
N SER A 249 -26.23 1.01 12.22
CA SER A 249 -27.30 1.09 11.23
C SER A 249 -27.80 2.51 10.95
N LEU A 250 -27.42 3.50 11.76
CA LEU A 250 -27.99 4.86 11.73
C LEU A 250 -27.04 5.93 11.16
N THR A 251 -25.82 5.61 10.80
CA THR A 251 -24.83 6.53 10.20
C THR A 251 -24.31 5.99 8.87
#